data_777a82bff4d4fc33a3adb4398e5a4b23
#
_entry.id   777a82bff4d4fc33a3adb4398e5a4b23
#
_cell.length_a   1.000
_cell.length_b   1.000
_cell.length_c   1.000
_cell.angle_alpha   90.00
_cell.angle_beta   90.00
_cell.angle_gamma   90.00
#
_symmetry.space_group_name_H-M   'P 1'
#
loop_
_entity.id
_entity.type
_entity.pdbx_description
1 polymer ?
#
loop_
_entity_poly.entity_id
_entity_poly.type
_entity_poly.pdbx_seq_one_letter_code
_entity_poly.pdbx_strand_id
1 'polypeptide(L)'
;ERSVRVWLYLCVSSAGGGRGHRGRKYGLLCDTLTRLEMVTYDGSILQVTNSSESDLFWASCGGGGGQFGIITQISFTAFYVPSPTVVHLNFRYDIDQFVPLFEWYQEYATFKAPRDFFTKLIWLPLFGGIALDGEFIGTEEQLRDELKRSGLFQAAGEPACQQVVVYDPIQSILDSALLPVDDPESLIEAPSPSRFEKLRSSIVYDTLDADQLADLLQL
;
A
#
# COMPACT_ATOMS: atom_id res chain seq x y z
N GLU A 1 6.42 13.91 19.70
CA GLU A 1 5.28 14.05 18.74
C GLU A 1 5.39 13.12 17.51
N ARG A 2 6.56 13.00 16.87
CA ARG A 2 6.73 12.07 15.72
C ARG A 2 6.58 10.59 16.14
N SER A 3 7.01 10.22 17.32
CA SER A 3 6.91 8.84 17.83
C SER A 3 5.47 8.38 18.05
N VAL A 4 4.59 9.24 18.52
CA VAL A 4 3.17 8.93 18.78
C VAL A 4 2.40 8.67 17.48
N ARG A 5 2.69 9.41 16.40
CA ARG A 5 2.04 9.20 15.10
C ARG A 5 2.43 7.89 14.44
N VAL A 6 3.72 7.56 14.48
CA VAL A 6 4.20 6.25 13.99
C VAL A 6 3.55 5.12 14.77
N TRP A 7 3.41 5.26 16.07
CA TRP A 7 2.74 4.32 16.95
C TRP A 7 1.27 4.10 16.57
N LEU A 8 0.52 5.17 16.42
CA LEU A 8 -0.91 5.11 16.05
C LEU A 8 -1.08 4.46 14.67
N TYR A 9 -0.25 4.84 13.69
CA TYR A 9 -0.28 4.26 12.36
C TYR A 9 0.02 2.76 12.37
N LEU A 10 1.05 2.33 13.09
CA LEU A 10 1.41 0.92 13.21
C LEU A 10 0.32 0.09 13.89
N CYS A 11 -0.28 0.60 14.97
CA CYS A 11 -1.34 -0.10 15.68
C CYS A 11 -2.60 -0.27 14.82
N VAL A 12 -3.06 0.79 14.18
CA VAL A 12 -4.25 0.75 13.32
C VAL A 12 -3.99 -0.09 12.07
N SER A 13 -2.81 0.06 11.46
CA SER A 13 -2.46 -0.69 10.25
C SER A 13 -2.30 -2.18 10.52
N SER A 14 -1.66 -2.59 11.63
CA SER A 14 -1.50 -4.02 11.94
C SER A 14 -2.82 -4.69 12.28
N ALA A 15 -3.67 -4.03 13.04
CA ALA A 15 -5.01 -4.53 13.36
C ALA A 15 -5.90 -4.68 12.11
N GLY A 16 -5.69 -3.86 11.08
CA GLY A 16 -6.30 -3.96 9.77
C GLY A 16 -5.53 -4.83 8.75
N GLY A 17 -4.49 -5.57 9.21
CA GLY A 17 -3.62 -6.40 8.37
C GLY A 17 -2.34 -5.68 7.91
N GLY A 18 -2.36 -4.38 7.71
CA GLY A 18 -1.17 -3.57 7.37
C GLY A 18 -0.61 -3.78 5.98
N ARG A 19 -1.44 -3.49 4.98
CA ARG A 19 -1.00 -3.50 3.58
C ARG A 19 -0.19 -2.24 3.26
N GLY A 20 0.96 -2.42 2.61
CA GLY A 20 1.82 -1.32 2.16
C GLY A 20 2.54 -1.63 0.86
N HIS A 21 3.28 -0.66 0.30
CA HIS A 21 4.03 -0.79 -0.96
C HIS A 21 5.06 -1.93 -0.92
N ARG A 22 5.57 -2.27 0.25
CA ARG A 22 6.56 -3.33 0.44
C ARG A 22 5.96 -4.70 0.74
N GLY A 23 4.63 -4.79 0.80
CA GLY A 23 3.91 -6.02 1.11
C GLY A 23 4.20 -7.15 0.11
N ARG A 24 4.47 -6.82 -1.15
CA ARG A 24 4.86 -7.80 -2.17
C ARG A 24 6.17 -8.52 -1.83
N LYS A 25 7.12 -7.81 -1.22
CA LYS A 25 8.42 -8.36 -0.83
C LYS A 25 8.41 -8.98 0.56
N TYR A 26 7.83 -8.29 1.53
CA TYR A 26 7.97 -8.60 2.95
C TYR A 26 6.70 -9.12 3.61
N GLY A 27 5.59 -9.22 2.87
CA GLY A 27 4.29 -9.59 3.41
C GLY A 27 3.53 -8.41 4.00
N LEU A 28 2.46 -8.70 4.71
CA LEU A 28 1.68 -7.71 5.45
C LEU A 28 2.40 -7.31 6.74
N LEU A 29 2.04 -6.17 7.30
CA LEU A 29 2.61 -5.76 8.59
C LEU A 29 2.27 -6.76 9.70
N CYS A 30 1.08 -7.33 9.69
CA CYS A 30 0.69 -8.35 10.66
C CYS A 30 1.47 -9.66 10.51
N ASP A 31 2.01 -10.00 9.34
CA ASP A 31 2.88 -11.17 9.17
C ASP A 31 4.20 -11.02 9.93
N THR A 32 4.57 -9.79 10.28
CA THR A 32 5.78 -9.48 11.05
C THR A 32 5.54 -9.34 12.54
N LEU A 33 4.27 -9.41 12.95
CA LEU A 33 3.86 -9.31 14.34
C LEU A 33 4.35 -10.53 15.12
N THR A 34 4.96 -10.29 16.28
CA THR A 34 5.46 -11.36 17.14
C THR A 34 4.79 -11.40 18.50
N ARG A 35 4.33 -10.25 18.99
CA ARG A 35 3.71 -10.13 20.32
C ARG A 35 2.87 -8.87 20.40
N LEU A 36 1.77 -8.96 21.16
CA LEU A 36 0.94 -7.85 21.63
C LEU A 36 0.86 -7.88 23.15
N GLU A 37 0.79 -6.70 23.75
CA GLU A 37 0.24 -6.54 25.08
C GLU A 37 -1.12 -5.85 24.95
N MET A 38 -2.13 -6.42 25.59
CA MET A 38 -3.51 -5.98 25.46
C MET A 38 -4.19 -5.88 26.82
N VAL A 39 -4.90 -4.78 27.03
CA VAL A 39 -5.82 -4.63 28.17
C VAL A 39 -7.22 -4.99 27.72
N THR A 40 -7.80 -6.00 28.35
CA THR A 40 -9.16 -6.50 28.07
C THR A 40 -10.22 -5.71 28.80
N TYR A 41 -11.50 -5.97 28.51
CA TYR A 41 -12.65 -5.23 29.07
C TYR A 41 -12.76 -5.32 30.60
N ASP A 42 -12.22 -6.38 31.20
CA ASP A 42 -12.20 -6.60 32.66
C ASP A 42 -10.97 -6.00 33.36
N GLY A 43 -10.11 -5.30 32.58
CA GLY A 43 -8.88 -4.69 33.09
C GLY A 43 -7.67 -5.63 33.16
N SER A 44 -7.82 -6.87 32.74
CA SER A 44 -6.69 -7.82 32.69
C SER A 44 -5.69 -7.42 31.61
N ILE A 45 -4.38 -7.60 31.90
CA ILE A 45 -3.30 -7.36 30.96
C ILE A 45 -2.82 -8.71 30.42
N LEU A 46 -3.01 -8.92 29.13
CA LEU A 46 -2.63 -10.15 28.43
C LEU A 46 -1.37 -9.95 27.60
N GLN A 47 -0.50 -10.96 27.62
CA GLN A 47 0.62 -11.08 26.69
C GLN A 47 0.20 -12.06 25.58
N VAL A 48 -0.08 -11.51 24.41
CA VAL A 48 -0.68 -12.22 23.29
C VAL A 48 0.38 -12.55 22.26
N THR A 49 0.57 -13.83 22.00
CA THR A 49 1.53 -14.35 21.01
C THR A 49 0.90 -15.51 20.24
N ASN A 50 1.55 -15.97 19.17
CA ASN A 50 1.08 -17.14 18.43
C ASN A 50 1.10 -18.46 19.26
N SER A 51 1.86 -18.52 20.34
CA SER A 51 1.93 -19.68 21.26
C SER A 51 1.13 -19.49 22.55
N SER A 52 0.77 -18.26 22.89
CA SER A 52 -0.07 -17.91 24.04
C SER A 52 -1.18 -17.01 23.56
N GLU A 53 -2.43 -17.36 23.85
CA GLU A 53 -3.63 -16.67 23.34
C GLU A 53 -3.68 -16.64 21.79
N SER A 54 -3.43 -17.80 21.17
CA SER A 54 -3.27 -17.95 19.70
C SER A 54 -4.46 -17.42 18.91
N ASP A 55 -5.69 -17.65 19.38
CA ASP A 55 -6.90 -17.20 18.72
C ASP A 55 -7.02 -15.68 18.76
N LEU A 56 -6.68 -15.08 19.91
CA LEU A 56 -6.67 -13.63 20.09
C LEU A 56 -5.54 -12.99 19.26
N PHE A 57 -4.38 -13.66 19.18
CA PHE A 57 -3.28 -13.23 18.32
C PHE A 57 -3.71 -13.21 16.84
N TRP A 58 -4.29 -14.32 16.37
CA TRP A 58 -4.81 -14.44 15.01
C TRP A 58 -5.88 -13.39 14.72
N ALA A 59 -6.86 -13.22 15.61
CA ALA A 59 -7.93 -12.25 15.45
C ALA A 59 -7.43 -10.80 15.42
N SER A 60 -6.34 -10.51 16.13
CA SER A 60 -5.71 -9.18 16.14
C SER A 60 -4.90 -8.87 14.87
N CYS A 61 -4.64 -9.89 14.04
CA CYS A 61 -3.94 -9.74 12.75
C CYS A 61 -4.95 -9.50 11.62
N GLY A 62 -5.59 -8.34 11.58
CA GLY A 62 -6.52 -7.97 10.50
C GLY A 62 -8.00 -7.97 10.90
N GLY A 63 -8.36 -8.35 12.12
CA GLY A 63 -9.74 -8.34 12.62
C GLY A 63 -10.29 -6.95 12.97
N GLY A 64 -9.48 -5.91 12.84
CA GLY A 64 -9.84 -4.53 13.15
C GLY A 64 -9.37 -4.08 14.52
N GLY A 65 -9.14 -2.77 14.66
CA GLY A 65 -8.70 -2.18 15.92
C GLY A 65 -9.82 -2.09 16.96
N GLY A 66 -9.47 -2.28 18.23
CA GLY A 66 -10.39 -2.08 19.36
C GLY A 66 -11.47 -3.15 19.56
N GLN A 67 -11.46 -4.23 18.80
CA GLN A 67 -12.49 -5.28 18.89
C GLN A 67 -12.34 -6.15 20.14
N PHE A 68 -11.10 -6.41 20.56
CA PHE A 68 -10.80 -7.38 21.60
C PHE A 68 -10.21 -6.75 22.86
N GLY A 69 -9.77 -5.51 22.79
CA GLY A 69 -9.14 -4.78 23.87
C GLY A 69 -8.32 -3.60 23.39
N ILE A 70 -7.63 -2.97 24.32
CA ILE A 70 -6.72 -1.84 24.04
C ILE A 70 -5.30 -2.37 23.96
N ILE A 71 -4.69 -2.27 22.80
CA ILE A 71 -3.29 -2.66 22.59
C ILE A 71 -2.38 -1.57 23.18
N THR A 72 -1.55 -1.95 24.14
CA THR A 72 -0.61 -1.07 24.84
C THR A 72 0.82 -1.24 24.37
N GLN A 73 1.19 -2.42 23.85
CA GLN A 73 2.50 -2.69 23.29
C GLN A 73 2.42 -3.63 22.09
N ILE A 74 3.27 -3.38 21.09
CA ILE A 74 3.39 -4.23 19.90
C ILE A 74 4.88 -4.53 19.65
N SER A 75 5.18 -5.77 19.30
CA SER A 75 6.50 -6.21 18.86
C SER A 75 6.45 -6.80 17.47
N PHE A 76 7.38 -6.37 16.61
CA PHE A 76 7.52 -6.83 15.23
C PHE A 76 8.92 -7.37 14.97
N THR A 77 9.02 -8.27 13.98
CA THR A 77 10.30 -8.59 13.36
C THR A 77 10.66 -7.48 12.37
N ALA A 78 11.82 -6.87 12.55
CA ALA A 78 12.33 -5.87 11.62
C ALA A 78 13.05 -6.51 10.44
N PHE A 79 12.91 -5.91 9.25
CA PHE A 79 13.62 -6.32 8.06
C PHE A 79 14.75 -5.36 7.74
N TYR A 80 15.86 -5.92 7.27
CA TYR A 80 16.91 -5.14 6.65
C TYR A 80 16.55 -4.88 5.19
N VAL A 81 16.58 -3.62 4.78
CA VAL A 81 16.43 -3.26 3.37
C VAL A 81 17.83 -3.23 2.74
N PRO A 82 18.18 -4.21 1.90
CA PRO A 82 19.54 -4.38 1.39
C PRO A 82 19.97 -3.28 0.42
N SER A 83 19.02 -2.64 -0.23
CA SER A 83 19.31 -1.54 -1.15
C SER A 83 19.30 -0.21 -0.38
N PRO A 84 20.29 0.67 -0.60
CA PRO A 84 20.30 1.99 0.01
C PRO A 84 19.25 2.92 -0.64
N THR A 85 18.64 2.54 -1.75
CA THR A 85 17.75 3.38 -2.53
C THR A 85 16.41 2.72 -2.79
N VAL A 86 15.39 3.55 -2.75
CA VAL A 86 14.02 3.22 -3.14
C VAL A 86 13.60 4.21 -4.21
N VAL A 87 13.12 3.70 -5.32
CA VAL A 87 12.70 4.53 -6.44
C VAL A 87 11.18 4.54 -6.51
N HIS A 88 10.58 5.70 -6.33
CA HIS A 88 9.16 5.92 -6.57
C HIS A 88 8.93 6.31 -8.01
N LEU A 89 7.93 5.72 -8.64
CA LEU A 89 7.44 6.12 -9.94
C LEU A 89 5.98 6.57 -9.83
N ASN A 90 5.65 7.62 -10.57
CA ASN A 90 4.28 8.05 -10.79
C ASN A 90 4.13 8.45 -12.26
N PHE A 91 3.50 7.58 -13.04
CA PHE A 91 3.24 7.80 -14.45
C PHE A 91 1.76 8.06 -14.66
N ARG A 92 1.45 9.12 -15.39
CA ARG A 92 0.07 9.48 -15.72
C ARG A 92 -0.23 9.16 -17.16
N TYR A 93 -1.29 8.42 -17.37
CA TYR A 93 -1.82 8.02 -18.65
C TYR A 93 -3.17 8.67 -18.91
N ASP A 94 -3.47 8.94 -20.16
CA ASP A 94 -4.78 9.40 -20.57
C ASP A 94 -5.80 8.25 -20.52
N ILE A 95 -7.08 8.59 -20.47
CA ILE A 95 -8.14 7.61 -20.26
C ILE A 95 -8.26 6.59 -21.41
N ASP A 96 -7.92 6.98 -22.63
CA ASP A 96 -7.91 6.11 -23.81
C ASP A 96 -6.82 5.01 -23.76
N GLN A 97 -5.80 5.22 -22.90
CA GLN A 97 -4.75 4.23 -22.66
C GLN A 97 -5.13 3.21 -21.55
N PHE A 98 -6.34 3.32 -20.96
CA PHE A 98 -6.72 2.48 -19.83
C PHE A 98 -6.69 1.00 -20.16
N VAL A 99 -7.37 0.59 -21.23
CA VAL A 99 -7.49 -0.83 -21.57
C VAL A 99 -6.12 -1.48 -21.77
N PRO A 100 -5.24 -0.97 -22.67
CA PRO A 100 -3.93 -1.60 -22.87
C PRO A 100 -3.03 -1.52 -21.63
N LEU A 101 -3.15 -0.46 -20.83
CA LEU A 101 -2.41 -0.34 -19.55
C LEU A 101 -2.88 -1.38 -18.54
N PHE A 102 -4.19 -1.59 -18.44
CA PHE A 102 -4.76 -2.53 -17.48
C PHE A 102 -4.50 -3.99 -17.89
N GLU A 103 -4.56 -4.33 -19.18
CA GLU A 103 -4.18 -5.64 -19.69
C GLU A 103 -2.71 -5.96 -19.35
N TRP A 104 -1.80 -5.02 -19.61
CA TRP A 104 -0.41 -5.15 -19.18
C TRP A 104 -0.30 -5.32 -17.66
N TYR A 105 -1.06 -4.54 -16.88
CA TYR A 105 -1.03 -4.58 -15.43
C TYR A 105 -1.48 -5.95 -14.89
N GLN A 106 -2.57 -6.49 -15.39
CA GLN A 106 -3.07 -7.81 -14.99
C GLN A 106 -2.03 -8.91 -15.21
N GLU A 107 -1.37 -8.88 -16.36
CA GLU A 107 -0.44 -9.93 -16.74
C GLU A 107 0.92 -9.74 -16.07
N TYR A 108 1.50 -8.54 -16.21
CA TYR A 108 2.86 -8.30 -15.77
C TYR A 108 2.95 -7.99 -14.27
N ALA A 109 2.25 -6.97 -13.82
CA ALA A 109 2.38 -6.50 -12.44
C ALA A 109 1.94 -7.54 -11.41
N THR A 110 0.95 -8.36 -11.77
CA THR A 110 0.41 -9.39 -10.89
C THR A 110 1.30 -10.62 -10.82
N PHE A 111 1.77 -11.14 -11.96
CA PHE A 111 2.38 -12.47 -12.04
C PHE A 111 3.88 -12.47 -12.40
N LYS A 112 4.36 -11.50 -13.19
CA LYS A 112 5.70 -11.52 -13.77
C LYS A 112 6.68 -10.55 -13.11
N ALA A 113 6.18 -9.47 -12.51
CA ALA A 113 7.04 -8.47 -11.88
C ALA A 113 7.83 -9.04 -10.70
N PRO A 114 9.09 -8.63 -10.50
CA PRO A 114 9.88 -9.06 -9.36
C PRO A 114 9.26 -8.57 -8.04
N ARG A 115 9.59 -9.25 -6.94
CA ARG A 115 9.09 -8.88 -5.62
C ARG A 115 9.53 -7.50 -5.14
N ASP A 116 10.61 -6.98 -5.73
CA ASP A 116 11.13 -5.64 -5.45
C ASP A 116 10.34 -4.54 -6.15
N PHE A 117 9.41 -4.89 -7.03
CA PHE A 117 8.60 -3.94 -7.79
C PHE A 117 7.13 -4.03 -7.40
N PHE A 118 6.67 -3.03 -6.68
CA PHE A 118 5.27 -2.83 -6.34
C PHE A 118 4.67 -1.76 -7.24
N THR A 119 3.46 -2.00 -7.74
CA THR A 119 2.69 -1.01 -8.51
C THR A 119 1.21 -1.08 -8.15
N LYS A 120 0.51 0.04 -8.33
CA LYS A 120 -0.93 0.15 -8.25
C LYS A 120 -1.43 1.06 -9.35
N LEU A 121 -2.62 0.78 -9.87
CA LEU A 121 -3.35 1.67 -10.75
C LEU A 121 -4.35 2.48 -9.94
N ILE A 122 -4.37 3.79 -10.15
CA ILE A 122 -5.27 4.72 -9.51
C ILE A 122 -6.04 5.46 -10.60
N TRP A 123 -7.36 5.28 -10.61
CA TRP A 123 -8.19 6.09 -11.47
C TRP A 123 -8.42 7.46 -10.85
N LEU A 124 -8.18 8.51 -11.63
CA LEU A 124 -8.29 9.90 -11.23
C LEU A 124 -9.39 10.61 -12.05
N PRO A 125 -10.68 10.38 -11.74
CA PRO A 125 -11.77 10.88 -12.56
C PRO A 125 -11.80 12.41 -12.68
N LEU A 126 -11.38 13.15 -11.64
CA LEU A 126 -11.28 14.61 -11.65
C LEU A 126 -10.20 15.15 -12.59
N PHE A 127 -9.23 14.33 -12.96
CA PHE A 127 -8.11 14.71 -13.82
C PHE A 127 -8.14 14.01 -15.17
N GLY A 128 -9.22 13.23 -15.45
CA GLY A 128 -9.43 12.55 -16.73
C GLY A 128 -8.39 11.50 -17.08
N GLY A 129 -7.68 10.96 -16.09
CA GLY A 129 -6.58 10.05 -16.37
C GLY A 129 -6.40 8.95 -15.32
N ILE A 130 -5.36 8.15 -15.53
CA ILE A 130 -4.97 7.03 -14.69
C ILE A 130 -3.52 7.23 -14.26
N ALA A 131 -3.25 7.00 -12.98
CA ALA A 131 -1.89 6.94 -12.48
C ALA A 131 -1.45 5.50 -12.27
N LEU A 132 -0.32 5.14 -12.88
CA LEU A 132 0.49 4.00 -12.46
C LEU A 132 1.46 4.51 -11.41
N ASP A 133 1.19 4.19 -10.16
CA ASP A 133 2.00 4.58 -9.02
C ASP A 133 2.73 3.36 -8.45
N GLY A 134 3.98 3.51 -8.03
CA GLY A 134 4.74 2.36 -7.57
C GLY A 134 6.03 2.68 -6.84
N GLU A 135 6.60 1.62 -6.30
CA GLU A 135 7.88 1.63 -5.59
C GLU A 135 8.76 0.47 -6.07
N PHE A 136 10.00 0.79 -6.36
CA PHE A 136 11.03 -0.20 -6.72
C PHE A 136 12.16 -0.16 -5.70
N ILE A 137 12.49 -1.30 -5.11
CA ILE A 137 13.63 -1.44 -4.19
C ILE A 137 14.88 -1.76 -5.00
N GLY A 138 15.66 -0.74 -5.31
CA GLY A 138 16.83 -0.82 -6.15
C GLY A 138 17.26 0.55 -6.66
N THR A 139 18.08 0.57 -7.71
CA THR A 139 18.51 1.81 -8.36
C THR A 139 17.52 2.23 -9.44
N GLU A 140 17.57 3.52 -9.81
CA GLU A 140 16.76 4.04 -10.92
C GLU A 140 17.09 3.32 -12.25
N GLU A 141 18.36 2.97 -12.48
CA GLU A 141 18.79 2.22 -13.67
C GLU A 141 18.10 0.84 -13.71
N GLN A 142 18.11 0.12 -12.60
CA GLN A 142 17.43 -1.17 -12.49
C GLN A 142 15.93 -1.05 -12.72
N LEU A 143 15.28 -0.01 -12.20
CA LEU A 143 13.86 0.26 -12.49
C LEU A 143 13.64 0.49 -13.98
N ARG A 144 14.47 1.31 -14.64
CA ARG A 144 14.35 1.60 -16.08
C ARG A 144 14.51 0.36 -16.93
N ASP A 145 15.45 -0.52 -16.58
CA ASP A 145 15.64 -1.80 -17.26
C ASP A 145 14.45 -2.73 -17.03
N GLU A 146 13.91 -2.74 -15.83
CA GLU A 146 12.69 -3.50 -15.51
C GLU A 146 11.48 -3.01 -16.30
N LEU A 147 11.28 -1.70 -16.41
CA LEU A 147 10.20 -1.10 -17.19
C LEU A 147 10.33 -1.47 -18.68
N LYS A 148 11.54 -1.45 -19.25
CA LYS A 148 11.79 -1.91 -20.62
C LYS A 148 11.47 -3.40 -20.79
N ARG A 149 11.94 -4.23 -19.86
CA ARG A 149 11.71 -5.68 -19.87
C ARG A 149 10.23 -6.04 -19.72
N SER A 150 9.49 -5.24 -18.98
CA SER A 150 8.06 -5.41 -18.76
C SER A 150 7.19 -5.19 -20.00
N GLY A 151 7.72 -4.48 -21.00
CA GLY A 151 6.96 -4.10 -22.19
C GLY A 151 5.90 -3.02 -21.95
N LEU A 152 5.94 -2.29 -20.83
CA LEU A 152 4.94 -1.29 -20.46
C LEU A 152 4.69 -0.27 -21.58
N PHE A 153 5.74 0.37 -22.07
CA PHE A 153 5.62 1.43 -23.07
C PHE A 153 5.19 0.90 -24.44
N GLN A 154 5.48 -0.39 -24.74
CA GLN A 154 5.01 -1.04 -25.97
C GLN A 154 3.52 -1.37 -25.90
N ALA A 155 3.03 -1.77 -24.73
CA ALA A 155 1.65 -2.13 -24.52
C ALA A 155 0.74 -0.89 -24.35
N ALA A 156 1.10 -0.01 -23.43
CA ALA A 156 0.26 1.13 -23.01
C ALA A 156 0.63 2.46 -23.70
N GLY A 157 1.75 2.51 -24.44
CA GLY A 157 2.28 3.76 -24.99
C GLY A 157 3.02 4.59 -23.93
N GLU A 158 3.47 5.78 -24.34
CA GLU A 158 4.15 6.72 -23.42
C GLU A 158 3.11 7.42 -22.53
N PRO A 159 3.38 7.58 -21.23
CA PRO A 159 2.50 8.33 -20.36
C PRO A 159 2.60 9.84 -20.62
N ALA A 160 1.51 10.56 -20.38
CA ALA A 160 1.47 12.02 -20.51
C ALA A 160 2.40 12.73 -19.51
N CYS A 161 2.69 12.10 -18.37
CA CYS A 161 3.65 12.61 -17.39
C CYS A 161 4.39 11.44 -16.74
N GLN A 162 5.71 11.59 -16.61
CA GLN A 162 6.59 10.64 -15.92
C GLN A 162 7.28 11.35 -14.76
N GLN A 163 7.06 10.88 -13.56
CA GLN A 163 7.80 11.29 -12.38
C GLN A 163 8.52 10.09 -11.78
N VAL A 164 9.81 10.20 -11.61
CA VAL A 164 10.65 9.20 -10.93
C VAL A 164 11.47 9.92 -9.88
N VAL A 165 11.37 9.49 -8.63
CA VAL A 165 12.08 10.09 -7.50
C VAL A 165 12.81 9.01 -6.72
N VAL A 166 14.08 9.25 -6.45
CA VAL A 166 14.93 8.34 -5.66
C VAL A 166 14.93 8.80 -4.21
N TYR A 167 14.57 7.90 -3.31
CA TYR A 167 14.54 8.16 -1.87
C TYR A 167 15.54 7.29 -1.10
N ASP A 168 16.02 7.81 0.01
CA ASP A 168 16.54 6.97 1.07
C ASP A 168 15.42 6.07 1.63
N PRO A 169 15.68 4.80 2.00
CA PRO A 169 14.66 3.88 2.48
C PRO A 169 13.83 4.41 3.66
N ILE A 170 14.42 5.19 4.56
CA ILE A 170 13.72 5.79 5.69
C ILE A 170 12.85 6.95 5.23
N GLN A 171 13.36 7.81 4.35
CA GLN A 171 12.61 8.94 3.80
C GLN A 171 11.41 8.45 2.98
N SER A 172 11.58 7.40 2.19
CA SER A 172 10.48 6.78 1.43
C SER A 172 9.34 6.32 2.35
N ILE A 173 9.65 5.70 3.50
CA ILE A 173 8.63 5.32 4.49
C ILE A 173 7.95 6.56 5.07
N LEU A 174 8.72 7.57 5.41
CA LEU A 174 8.19 8.81 5.98
C LEU A 174 7.26 9.52 4.99
N ASP A 175 7.67 9.64 3.73
CA ASP A 175 6.89 10.32 2.69
C ASP A 175 5.64 9.53 2.30
N SER A 176 5.70 8.19 2.28
CA SER A 176 4.54 7.36 2.01
C SER A 176 3.56 7.24 3.19
N ALA A 177 4.06 7.39 4.41
CA ALA A 177 3.26 7.35 5.63
C ALA A 177 2.71 8.72 6.03
N LEU A 178 3.37 9.78 5.61
CA LEU A 178 2.96 11.16 5.85
C LEU A 178 2.20 11.65 4.62
N LEU A 179 0.87 11.59 4.69
CA LEU A 179 0.11 12.65 4.06
C LEU A 179 0.74 13.96 4.55
N PRO A 180 1.00 14.94 3.69
CA PRO A 180 1.50 16.24 4.12
C PRO A 180 0.47 16.87 5.05
N VAL A 181 0.61 16.61 6.32
CA VAL A 181 -0.20 17.22 7.36
C VAL A 181 0.68 18.31 7.93
N ASP A 182 0.59 19.47 7.30
CA ASP A 182 1.27 20.68 7.78
C ASP A 182 0.74 21.10 9.15
N ASP A 183 -0.46 20.60 9.52
CA ASP A 183 -1.11 20.85 10.79
C ASP A 183 -1.64 19.57 11.44
N PRO A 184 -1.16 19.19 12.65
CA PRO A 184 -1.67 18.06 13.41
C PRO A 184 -3.16 18.16 13.79
N GLU A 185 -3.68 19.37 13.92
CA GLU A 185 -5.08 19.60 14.28
C GLU A 185 -6.01 19.31 13.11
N SER A 186 -5.53 19.40 11.87
CA SER A 186 -6.30 19.04 10.68
C SER A 186 -6.67 17.56 10.58
N LEU A 187 -6.00 16.70 11.35
CA LEU A 187 -6.37 15.26 11.46
C LEU A 187 -7.54 15.03 12.41
N ILE A 188 -7.88 16.01 13.25
CA ILE A 188 -8.95 15.93 14.24
C ILE A 188 -10.23 16.55 13.68
N GLU A 189 -10.13 17.43 12.71
CA GLU A 189 -11.29 17.95 12.01
C GLU A 189 -11.93 16.83 11.19
N ALA A 190 -13.19 16.58 11.45
CA ALA A 190 -14.00 15.69 10.64
C ALA A 190 -13.87 16.09 9.17
N PRO A 191 -13.69 15.14 8.24
CA PRO A 191 -13.55 15.47 6.83
C PRO A 191 -14.70 16.36 6.40
N SER A 192 -14.38 17.46 5.75
CA SER A 192 -15.38 18.40 5.22
C SER A 192 -16.45 17.60 4.48
N PRO A 193 -17.73 17.83 4.76
CA PRO A 193 -18.82 17.09 4.12
C PRO A 193 -18.85 17.20 2.60
N SER A 194 -18.00 18.03 2.02
CA SER A 194 -17.83 18.21 0.57
C SER A 194 -16.82 17.25 -0.09
N ARG A 195 -16.07 16.43 0.68
CA ARG A 195 -15.14 15.45 0.14
C ARG A 195 -15.62 14.05 0.45
N PHE A 196 -16.32 13.44 -0.51
CA PHE A 196 -16.59 12.01 -0.49
C PHE A 196 -15.54 11.30 -1.33
N GLU A 197 -14.70 10.50 -0.68
CA GLU A 197 -13.86 9.53 -1.35
C GLU A 197 -14.62 8.21 -1.40
N LYS A 198 -15.01 7.78 -2.61
CA LYS A 198 -15.67 6.51 -2.82
C LYS A 198 -14.60 5.49 -3.23
N LEU A 199 -14.11 4.74 -2.26
CA LEU A 199 -13.22 3.62 -2.52
C LEU A 199 -14.05 2.39 -2.88
N ARG A 200 -13.80 1.84 -4.06
CA ARG A 200 -14.30 0.53 -4.48
C ARG A 200 -13.11 -0.39 -4.64
N SER A 201 -13.17 -1.55 -4.02
CA SER A 201 -12.21 -2.63 -4.22
C SER A 201 -12.98 -3.91 -4.53
N SER A 202 -12.41 -4.72 -5.40
CA SER A 202 -12.92 -6.04 -5.74
C SER A 202 -11.78 -7.03 -5.85
N ILE A 203 -12.05 -8.27 -5.50
CA ILE A 203 -11.15 -9.38 -5.77
C ILE A 203 -11.53 -9.94 -7.14
N VAL A 204 -10.59 -9.90 -8.06
CA VAL A 204 -10.75 -10.46 -9.40
C VAL A 204 -10.00 -11.79 -9.44
N TYR A 205 -10.72 -12.87 -9.72
CA TYR A 205 -10.15 -14.22 -9.75
C TYR A 205 -9.56 -14.59 -11.12
N ASP A 206 -10.07 -13.95 -12.19
CA ASP A 206 -9.59 -14.11 -13.56
C ASP A 206 -9.21 -12.78 -14.18
N THR A 207 -8.42 -12.82 -15.25
CA THR A 207 -8.13 -11.63 -16.04
C THR A 207 -9.38 -11.15 -16.76
N LEU A 208 -9.60 -9.84 -16.77
CA LEU A 208 -10.67 -9.21 -17.51
C LEU A 208 -10.25 -9.00 -18.96
N ASP A 209 -11.15 -9.23 -19.88
CA ASP A 209 -10.95 -8.90 -21.30
C ASP A 209 -11.18 -7.40 -21.60
N ALA A 210 -10.89 -6.99 -22.82
CA ALA A 210 -10.97 -5.58 -23.22
C ALA A 210 -12.39 -5.00 -23.10
N ASP A 211 -13.43 -5.79 -23.38
CA ASP A 211 -14.82 -5.34 -23.31
C ASP A 211 -15.24 -5.15 -21.83
N GLN A 212 -14.89 -6.10 -20.97
CA GLN A 212 -15.12 -6.01 -19.52
C GLN A 212 -14.38 -4.82 -18.89
N LEU A 213 -13.16 -4.53 -19.37
CA LEU A 213 -12.40 -3.36 -18.93
C LEU A 213 -13.02 -2.05 -19.40
N ALA A 214 -13.54 -2.00 -20.63
CA ALA A 214 -14.24 -0.83 -21.14
C ALA A 214 -15.53 -0.55 -20.34
N ASP A 215 -16.25 -1.58 -19.91
CA ASP A 215 -17.43 -1.44 -19.07
C ASP A 215 -17.10 -0.87 -17.68
N LEU A 216 -15.93 -1.17 -17.12
CA LEU A 216 -15.49 -0.58 -15.84
C LEU A 216 -15.34 0.95 -15.89
N LEU A 217 -15.06 1.52 -17.06
CA LEU A 217 -14.94 2.97 -17.23
C LEU A 217 -16.29 3.70 -17.25
N GLN A 218 -17.39 2.96 -17.41
CA GLN A 218 -18.74 3.54 -17.44
C GLN A 218 -19.40 3.62 -16.05
N LEU A 219 -18.75 3.04 -15.02
CA LEU A 219 -19.21 3.03 -13.64
C LEU A 219 -18.75 4.26 -12.87
#